data_36be6926d99252f5fcd8a42aaff8e69d
#
_entry.id   36be6926d99252f5fcd8a42aaff8e69d
#
_cell.length_a   1.000
_cell.length_b   1.000
_cell.length_c   1.000
_cell.angle_alpha   90.00
_cell.angle_beta   90.00
_cell.angle_gamma   90.00
#
_symmetry.space_group_name_H-M   'P 1'
#
loop_
_entity.id
_entity.type
_entity.pdbx_description
1 polymer ?
#
loop_
_entity_poly.entity_id
_entity_poly.type
_entity_poly.pdbx_seq_one_letter_code
_entity_poly.pdbx_strand_id
1 'polypeptide(L)'
;SGTHALAVALLGVLKAGDEVIAATGAPYDTMQTIIGVPVKTPGSLTDLGVVYKEIPMIGSQIDLEKITAAITDKTKMIHIQRSCGYSSVRKTLRIEEIGTICKAVKAIKPDIICFVDNCYGEFIEKQEPTEVGADLMAGSLIKNLGGGLAPTGGYIVGRKDLVELASYRLTAPGLGGEMGATLGDTARELYQGLFLAPHIVLQAVKTAIFASAVFSRLGYQVTPSANDRRSDIIQTIRLETKERLCNFCIAIQKNSPVDAHVVPVPAIIPGYQDEIIMAAGTFVQGASIELSADGPCREPYNVYFQGGLTFEHGRIAIMSAAKMVG
;
A
#
# COMPACT_ATOMS: atom_id res chain seq x y z
N SER A 1 3.21 -12.53 -3.27
CA SER A 1 2.36 -11.43 -2.78
C SER A 1 3.15 -10.13 -2.72
N GLY A 2 2.44 -9.00 -2.60
CA GLY A 2 3.08 -7.68 -2.42
C GLY A 2 3.96 -7.63 -1.17
N THR A 3 3.47 -8.13 -0.05
CA THR A 3 4.23 -8.22 1.20
C THR A 3 5.53 -9.02 1.02
N HIS A 4 5.48 -10.12 0.26
CA HIS A 4 6.68 -10.90 -0.07
C HIS A 4 7.64 -10.11 -0.97
N ALA A 5 7.15 -9.37 -1.95
CA ALA A 5 8.00 -8.53 -2.81
C ALA A 5 8.73 -7.45 -1.98
N LEU A 6 8.03 -6.79 -1.06
CA LEU A 6 8.63 -5.82 -0.14
C LEU A 6 9.68 -6.47 0.77
N ALA A 7 9.36 -7.64 1.34
CA ALA A 7 10.31 -8.40 2.16
C ALA A 7 11.56 -8.81 1.37
N VAL A 8 11.38 -9.33 0.15
CA VAL A 8 12.49 -9.73 -0.75
C VAL A 8 13.35 -8.53 -1.12
N ALA A 9 12.77 -7.36 -1.41
CA ALA A 9 13.51 -6.15 -1.70
C ALA A 9 14.40 -5.72 -0.51
N LEU A 10 13.84 -5.70 0.70
CA LEU A 10 14.58 -5.33 1.91
C LEU A 10 15.66 -6.35 2.26
N LEU A 11 15.30 -7.63 2.35
CA LEU A 11 16.21 -8.73 2.74
C LEU A 11 17.24 -9.05 1.67
N GLY A 12 17.03 -8.68 0.42
CA GLY A 12 18.00 -8.85 -0.67
C GLY A 12 19.07 -7.77 -0.66
N VAL A 13 18.71 -6.57 -0.25
CA VAL A 13 19.59 -5.39 -0.32
C VAL A 13 20.33 -5.11 1.00
N LEU A 14 19.63 -5.25 2.14
CA LEU A 14 20.16 -4.92 3.46
C LEU A 14 20.94 -6.08 4.06
N LYS A 15 22.03 -5.75 4.77
CA LYS A 15 22.92 -6.69 5.47
C LYS A 15 23.02 -6.34 6.93
N ALA A 16 23.53 -7.26 7.74
CA ALA A 16 23.83 -7.00 9.15
C ALA A 16 24.77 -5.80 9.29
N GLY A 17 24.40 -4.87 10.17
CA GLY A 17 25.09 -3.61 10.39
C GLY A 17 24.63 -2.44 9.53
N ASP A 18 23.88 -2.69 8.45
CA ASP A 18 23.23 -1.62 7.66
C ASP A 18 22.12 -0.95 8.47
N GLU A 19 21.89 0.32 8.19
CA GLU A 19 20.81 1.11 8.78
C GLU A 19 19.76 1.45 7.72
N VAL A 20 18.47 1.24 8.06
CA VAL A 20 17.32 1.68 7.27
C VAL A 20 16.53 2.72 8.06
N ILE A 21 16.18 3.83 7.40
CA ILE A 21 15.36 4.89 7.95
C ILE A 21 13.99 4.90 7.26
N ALA A 22 12.92 4.68 8.03
CA ALA A 22 11.54 4.90 7.56
C ALA A 22 11.23 6.40 7.59
N ALA A 23 11.16 7.02 6.42
CA ALA A 23 11.06 8.47 6.27
C ALA A 23 9.62 9.00 6.44
N THR A 24 8.63 8.13 6.48
CA THR A 24 7.20 8.48 6.51
C THR A 24 6.49 7.98 7.76
N GLY A 25 7.23 7.83 8.86
CA GLY A 25 6.74 7.21 10.09
C GLY A 25 6.68 5.69 10.00
N ALA A 26 6.08 5.06 11.01
CA ALA A 26 5.92 3.61 11.05
C ALA A 26 5.26 3.10 9.76
N PRO A 27 5.84 2.10 9.07
CA PRO A 27 5.18 1.45 7.95
C PRO A 27 3.94 0.68 8.42
N TYR A 28 3.14 0.16 7.49
CA TYR A 28 1.94 -0.58 7.84
C TYR A 28 2.27 -1.86 8.63
N ASP A 29 1.29 -2.37 9.40
CA ASP A 29 1.50 -3.34 10.47
C ASP A 29 2.28 -4.60 10.07
N THR A 30 1.94 -5.23 8.93
CA THR A 30 2.68 -6.42 8.47
C THR A 30 4.11 -6.12 8.07
N MET A 31 4.41 -4.91 7.59
CA MET A 31 5.78 -4.48 7.31
C MET A 31 6.58 -4.25 8.59
N GLN A 32 5.94 -3.74 9.64
CA GLN A 32 6.58 -3.63 10.96
C GLN A 32 7.02 -5.01 11.47
N THR A 33 6.20 -6.05 11.26
CA THR A 33 6.56 -7.44 11.61
C THR A 33 7.78 -7.94 10.81
N ILE A 34 7.86 -7.63 9.51
CA ILE A 34 9.00 -7.98 8.65
C ILE A 34 10.28 -7.27 9.13
N ILE A 35 10.14 -6.01 9.52
CA ILE A 35 11.24 -5.23 10.09
C ILE A 35 11.63 -5.77 11.49
N GLY A 36 10.67 -6.23 12.27
CA GLY A 36 10.85 -6.71 13.65
C GLY A 36 10.68 -5.60 14.67
N VAL A 37 9.67 -4.76 14.50
CA VAL A 37 9.30 -3.67 15.40
C VAL A 37 7.78 -3.65 15.62
N PRO A 38 7.27 -3.23 16.79
CA PRO A 38 8.03 -2.95 18.01
C PRO A 38 8.59 -4.21 18.68
N VAL A 39 8.17 -5.41 18.23
CA VAL A 39 8.61 -6.70 18.78
C VAL A 39 9.49 -7.41 17.76
N LYS A 40 10.68 -7.80 18.20
CA LYS A 40 11.62 -8.57 17.37
C LYS A 40 11.04 -9.93 17.04
N THR A 41 10.83 -10.16 15.75
CA THR A 41 10.33 -11.44 15.22
C THR A 41 11.49 -12.26 14.65
N PRO A 42 11.61 -13.57 14.92
CA PRO A 42 12.64 -14.41 14.32
C PRO A 42 12.65 -14.31 12.78
N GLY A 43 13.82 -14.08 12.20
CA GLY A 43 14.00 -13.90 10.76
C GLY A 43 13.66 -12.49 10.23
N SER A 44 13.24 -11.56 11.10
CA SER A 44 13.03 -10.15 10.74
C SER A 44 14.35 -9.41 10.47
N LEU A 45 14.28 -8.23 9.86
CA LEU A 45 15.46 -7.41 9.58
C LEU A 45 16.28 -7.13 10.82
N THR A 46 15.63 -6.72 11.93
CA THR A 46 16.32 -6.44 13.20
C THR A 46 16.92 -7.71 13.83
N ASP A 47 16.29 -8.87 13.62
CA ASP A 47 16.83 -10.16 14.05
C ASP A 47 18.10 -10.53 13.26
N LEU A 48 18.15 -10.17 11.99
CA LEU A 48 19.30 -10.36 11.11
C LEU A 48 20.38 -9.27 11.26
N GLY A 49 20.21 -8.36 12.23
CA GLY A 49 21.23 -7.37 12.58
C GLY A 49 21.15 -6.06 11.80
N VAL A 50 20.06 -5.81 11.08
CA VAL A 50 19.80 -4.50 10.46
C VAL A 50 19.30 -3.52 11.53
N VAL A 51 19.77 -2.29 11.49
CA VAL A 51 19.34 -1.22 12.40
C VAL A 51 18.18 -0.46 11.76
N TYR A 52 17.06 -0.38 12.46
CA TYR A 52 15.88 0.38 12.02
C TYR A 52 15.74 1.69 12.77
N LYS A 53 15.46 2.75 12.03
CA LYS A 53 15.08 4.07 12.57
C LYS A 53 13.78 4.54 11.90
N GLU A 54 13.03 5.33 12.64
CA GLU A 54 11.76 5.89 12.17
C GLU A 54 11.75 7.40 12.38
N ILE A 55 11.32 8.13 11.36
CA ILE A 55 11.11 9.57 11.43
C ILE A 55 9.61 9.83 11.31
N PRO A 56 8.93 10.19 12.39
CA PRO A 56 7.52 10.53 12.38
C PRO A 56 7.25 11.74 11.47
N MET A 57 6.11 11.71 10.77
CA MET A 57 5.63 12.88 10.03
C MET A 57 5.11 13.95 11.00
N ILE A 58 5.19 15.21 10.63
CA ILE A 58 4.59 16.34 11.35
C ILE A 58 3.17 16.54 10.80
N GLY A 59 2.17 15.95 11.46
CA GLY A 59 0.83 15.84 10.90
C GLY A 59 0.86 15.03 9.61
N SER A 60 0.48 15.66 8.48
CA SER A 60 0.54 15.04 7.15
C SER A 60 1.77 15.46 6.33
N GLN A 61 2.76 16.12 6.94
CA GLN A 61 3.95 16.65 6.26
C GLN A 61 5.20 15.84 6.61
N ILE A 62 6.10 15.74 5.64
CA ILE A 62 7.39 15.09 5.79
C ILE A 62 8.33 16.00 6.59
N ASP A 63 8.99 15.45 7.61
CA ASP A 63 10.03 16.13 8.36
C ASP A 63 11.41 15.93 7.68
N LEU A 64 11.63 16.68 6.62
CA LEU A 64 12.83 16.52 5.79
C LEU A 64 14.13 16.83 6.56
N GLU A 65 14.10 17.78 7.50
CA GLU A 65 15.24 18.13 8.34
C GLU A 65 15.63 16.97 9.25
N LYS A 66 14.66 16.33 9.91
CA LYS A 66 14.95 15.16 10.74
C LYS A 66 15.40 13.96 9.94
N ILE A 67 14.81 13.72 8.74
CA ILE A 67 15.26 12.64 7.86
C ILE A 67 16.74 12.83 7.52
N THR A 68 17.11 14.02 7.07
CA THR A 68 18.49 14.31 6.65
C THR A 68 19.47 14.29 7.83
N ALA A 69 19.07 14.81 8.99
CA ALA A 69 19.90 14.78 10.21
C ALA A 69 20.11 13.37 10.79
N ALA A 70 19.20 12.42 10.49
CA ALA A 70 19.29 11.04 10.97
C ALA A 70 20.26 10.17 10.15
N ILE A 71 20.73 10.64 8.98
CA ILE A 71 21.62 9.90 8.09
C ILE A 71 23.00 9.77 8.73
N THR A 72 23.52 8.54 8.72
CA THR A 72 24.87 8.21 9.18
C THR A 72 25.65 7.47 8.09
N ASP A 73 26.93 7.21 8.32
CA ASP A 73 27.73 6.39 7.38
C ASP A 73 27.16 4.97 7.20
N LYS A 74 26.42 4.47 8.20
CA LYS A 74 25.76 3.15 8.16
C LYS A 74 24.42 3.18 7.46
N THR A 75 23.82 4.35 7.22
CA THR A 75 22.52 4.46 6.57
C THR A 75 22.62 3.97 5.13
N LYS A 76 22.05 2.80 4.86
CA LYS A 76 22.06 2.15 3.55
C LYS A 76 20.81 2.48 2.74
N MET A 77 19.65 2.61 3.41
CA MET A 77 18.37 2.75 2.73
C MET A 77 17.45 3.76 3.45
N ILE A 78 16.74 4.53 2.65
CA ILE A 78 15.56 5.28 3.07
C ILE A 78 14.32 4.54 2.55
N HIS A 79 13.50 4.06 3.47
CA HIS A 79 12.22 3.41 3.17
C HIS A 79 11.11 4.47 3.16
N ILE A 80 10.36 4.53 2.09
CA ILE A 80 9.26 5.48 1.86
C ILE A 80 7.99 4.67 1.61
N GLN A 81 7.05 4.68 2.53
CA GLN A 81 5.71 4.17 2.26
C GLN A 81 4.87 5.27 1.63
N ARG A 82 4.39 5.07 0.39
CA ARG A 82 3.61 6.06 -0.34
C ARG A 82 2.20 6.19 0.22
N SER A 83 1.52 5.09 0.49
CA SER A 83 0.14 5.06 0.99
C SER A 83 -0.01 5.54 2.44
N CYS A 84 -1.20 5.99 2.80
CA CYS A 84 -1.50 6.41 4.17
C CYS A 84 -1.52 5.25 5.18
N GLY A 85 -1.69 4.00 4.75
CA GLY A 85 -1.96 2.87 5.64
C GLY A 85 -3.24 3.10 6.46
N TYR A 86 -3.30 2.58 7.68
CA TYR A 86 -4.40 2.85 8.63
C TYR A 86 -4.16 4.09 9.50
N SER A 87 -3.44 5.08 8.98
CA SER A 87 -3.23 6.34 9.70
C SER A 87 -4.40 7.30 9.52
N SER A 88 -4.92 7.84 10.62
CA SER A 88 -5.93 8.90 10.59
C SER A 88 -5.36 10.29 10.26
N VAL A 89 -4.03 10.44 10.26
CA VAL A 89 -3.34 11.73 10.13
C VAL A 89 -2.49 11.78 8.85
N ARG A 90 -1.82 10.67 8.51
CA ARG A 90 -0.96 10.60 7.33
C ARG A 90 -1.80 10.59 6.05
N LYS A 91 -1.42 11.43 5.09
CA LYS A 91 -1.93 11.37 3.72
C LYS A 91 -1.02 10.53 2.83
N THR A 92 -1.54 10.07 1.71
CA THR A 92 -0.73 9.47 0.65
C THR A 92 0.19 10.48 0.02
N LEU A 93 1.46 10.11 -0.18
CA LEU A 93 2.46 10.99 -0.77
C LEU A 93 2.26 11.19 -2.26
N ARG A 94 2.49 12.42 -2.70
CA ARG A 94 2.59 12.76 -4.12
C ARG A 94 3.97 12.38 -4.66
N ILE A 95 4.05 12.20 -5.95
CA ILE A 95 5.32 11.89 -6.62
C ILE A 95 6.37 12.98 -6.37
N GLU A 96 5.97 14.26 -6.37
CA GLU A 96 6.89 15.37 -6.09
C GLU A 96 7.46 15.32 -4.66
N GLU A 97 6.67 14.86 -3.68
CA GLU A 97 7.12 14.71 -2.30
C GLU A 97 8.16 13.58 -2.17
N ILE A 98 7.94 12.47 -2.88
CA ILE A 98 8.91 11.36 -2.97
C ILE A 98 10.21 11.86 -3.61
N GLY A 99 10.12 12.59 -4.73
CA GLY A 99 11.28 13.20 -5.40
C GLY A 99 12.06 14.16 -4.50
N THR A 100 11.36 14.92 -3.66
CA THR A 100 11.97 15.84 -2.70
C THR A 100 12.79 15.08 -1.65
N ILE A 101 12.24 13.97 -1.10
CA ILE A 101 12.99 13.11 -0.16
C ILE A 101 14.23 12.55 -0.85
N CYS A 102 14.07 11.91 -2.02
CA CYS A 102 15.17 11.29 -2.75
C CYS A 102 16.30 12.28 -3.05
N LYS A 103 15.96 13.47 -3.52
CA LYS A 103 16.93 14.52 -3.81
C LYS A 103 17.67 14.97 -2.56
N ALA A 104 16.99 15.21 -1.45
CA ALA A 104 17.59 15.70 -0.23
C ALA A 104 18.56 14.68 0.40
N VAL A 105 18.15 13.41 0.49
CA VAL A 105 19.00 12.38 1.11
C VAL A 105 20.22 12.05 0.24
N LYS A 106 20.08 12.05 -1.08
CA LYS A 106 21.21 11.83 -2.02
C LYS A 106 22.18 13.01 -2.08
N ALA A 107 21.75 14.21 -1.74
CA ALA A 107 22.65 15.35 -1.60
C ALA A 107 23.62 15.18 -0.42
N ILE A 108 23.25 14.42 0.63
CA ILE A 108 24.08 14.12 1.78
C ILE A 108 24.92 12.86 1.55
N LYS A 109 24.28 11.80 1.06
CA LYS A 109 24.92 10.51 0.81
C LYS A 109 24.48 9.97 -0.56
N PRO A 110 25.26 10.18 -1.64
CA PRO A 110 24.87 9.86 -3.01
C PRO A 110 24.55 8.40 -3.30
N ASP A 111 25.13 7.47 -2.53
CA ASP A 111 24.95 6.03 -2.64
C ASP A 111 23.78 5.48 -1.82
N ILE A 112 23.09 6.34 -1.07
CA ILE A 112 21.91 5.93 -0.31
C ILE A 112 20.80 5.43 -1.23
N ILE A 113 20.17 4.33 -0.87
CA ILE A 113 19.10 3.71 -1.65
C ILE A 113 17.75 4.26 -1.21
N CYS A 114 17.04 4.92 -2.11
CA CYS A 114 15.63 5.30 -1.90
C CYS A 114 14.73 4.16 -2.34
N PHE A 115 14.08 3.49 -1.40
CA PHE A 115 13.14 2.39 -1.62
C PHE A 115 11.72 2.82 -1.33
N VAL A 116 10.79 2.60 -2.28
CA VAL A 116 9.40 3.01 -2.18
C VAL A 116 8.46 1.80 -2.16
N ASP A 117 7.65 1.68 -1.11
CA ASP A 117 6.41 0.89 -1.16
C ASP A 117 5.37 1.71 -1.92
N ASN A 118 5.09 1.30 -3.17
CA ASN A 118 4.25 2.04 -4.10
C ASN A 118 2.80 1.52 -4.16
N CYS A 119 2.41 0.61 -3.26
CA CYS A 119 1.06 0.05 -3.22
C CYS A 119 0.00 1.15 -3.26
N TYR A 120 -1.02 0.97 -4.13
CA TYR A 120 -2.15 1.86 -4.40
C TYR A 120 -1.84 3.12 -5.22
N GLY A 121 -0.55 3.44 -5.46
CA GLY A 121 -0.14 4.65 -6.18
C GLY A 121 0.07 4.46 -7.68
N GLU A 122 0.18 3.22 -8.14
CA GLU A 122 0.52 2.92 -9.52
C GLU A 122 -0.55 3.43 -10.50
N PHE A 123 -0.13 4.09 -11.57
CA PHE A 123 -0.97 4.69 -12.62
C PHE A 123 -1.92 5.82 -12.17
N ILE A 124 -1.71 6.39 -10.98
CA ILE A 124 -2.50 7.54 -10.50
C ILE A 124 -1.94 8.85 -11.04
N GLU A 125 -0.63 9.00 -11.00
CA GLU A 125 0.07 10.18 -11.47
C GLU A 125 0.82 9.90 -12.79
N LYS A 126 1.32 10.94 -13.45
CA LYS A 126 2.00 10.79 -14.75
C LYS A 126 3.37 10.12 -14.65
N GLN A 127 3.97 10.19 -13.48
CA GLN A 127 5.29 9.63 -13.19
C GLN A 127 5.19 8.63 -12.06
N GLU A 128 6.11 7.66 -12.06
CA GLU A 128 6.29 6.69 -11.01
C GLU A 128 7.53 7.04 -10.15
N PRO A 129 7.65 6.49 -8.95
CA PRO A 129 8.75 6.84 -8.03
C PRO A 129 10.16 6.75 -8.63
N THR A 130 10.41 5.79 -9.50
CA THR A 130 11.72 5.62 -10.15
C THR A 130 12.09 6.74 -11.11
N GLU A 131 11.10 7.48 -11.62
CA GLU A 131 11.33 8.64 -12.50
C GLU A 131 11.68 9.92 -11.74
N VAL A 132 11.49 9.93 -10.42
CA VAL A 132 11.78 11.07 -9.55
C VAL A 132 12.91 10.82 -8.56
N GLY A 133 13.68 9.74 -8.74
CA GLY A 133 14.90 9.46 -8.00
C GLY A 133 14.86 8.30 -7.03
N ALA A 134 13.77 7.56 -6.93
CA ALA A 134 13.76 6.28 -6.21
C ALA A 134 14.64 5.26 -6.95
N ASP A 135 15.46 4.53 -6.22
CA ASP A 135 16.34 3.49 -6.77
C ASP A 135 15.63 2.17 -6.93
N LEU A 136 14.64 1.92 -6.08
CA LEU A 136 13.88 0.68 -6.05
C LEU A 136 12.45 1.00 -5.61
N MET A 137 11.48 0.36 -6.22
CA MET A 137 10.09 0.34 -5.75
C MET A 137 9.53 -1.07 -5.82
N ALA A 138 8.58 -1.36 -4.95
CA ALA A 138 7.87 -2.63 -4.93
C ALA A 138 6.40 -2.44 -4.58
N GLY A 139 5.59 -3.43 -4.91
CA GLY A 139 4.18 -3.42 -4.59
C GLY A 139 3.49 -4.73 -4.94
N SER A 140 2.17 -4.71 -4.91
CA SER A 140 1.31 -5.88 -5.09
C SER A 140 0.69 -5.92 -6.48
N LEU A 141 0.72 -7.08 -7.13
CA LEU A 141 0.03 -7.30 -8.40
C LEU A 141 -1.47 -7.56 -8.24
N ILE A 142 -1.96 -7.91 -7.05
CA ILE A 142 -3.40 -8.02 -6.80
C ILE A 142 -4.07 -6.67 -6.47
N LYS A 143 -3.34 -5.57 -6.63
CA LYS A 143 -3.81 -4.19 -6.50
C LYS A 143 -3.84 -3.51 -7.86
N ASN A 144 -3.48 -2.24 -7.93
CA ASN A 144 -3.55 -1.42 -9.14
C ASN A 144 -2.94 -2.11 -10.36
N LEU A 145 -1.69 -2.57 -10.24
CA LEU A 145 -0.90 -3.03 -11.39
C LEU A 145 -1.45 -4.29 -12.07
N GLY A 146 -2.16 -5.13 -11.33
CA GLY A 146 -2.73 -6.36 -11.87
C GLY A 146 -4.08 -6.19 -12.56
N GLY A 147 -4.68 -4.98 -12.54
CA GLY A 147 -5.91 -4.66 -13.26
C GLY A 147 -7.09 -5.59 -12.97
N GLY A 148 -7.14 -6.21 -11.79
CA GLY A 148 -8.17 -7.18 -11.40
C GLY A 148 -8.04 -8.56 -12.05
N LEU A 149 -6.98 -8.82 -12.82
CA LEU A 149 -6.73 -10.12 -13.46
C LEU A 149 -5.60 -10.92 -12.83
N ALA A 150 -4.61 -10.25 -12.22
CA ALA A 150 -3.49 -10.93 -11.61
C ALA A 150 -3.96 -11.80 -10.42
N PRO A 151 -3.81 -13.14 -10.49
CA PRO A 151 -4.34 -14.04 -9.44
C PRO A 151 -3.51 -13.99 -8.16
N THR A 152 -2.29 -13.49 -8.24
CA THR A 152 -1.33 -13.38 -7.14
C THR A 152 -0.15 -12.50 -7.57
N GLY A 153 0.82 -12.32 -6.69
CA GLY A 153 2.11 -11.79 -7.05
C GLY A 153 2.42 -10.42 -6.46
N GLY A 154 3.64 -10.02 -6.69
CA GLY A 154 4.18 -8.71 -6.41
C GLY A 154 5.20 -8.35 -7.47
N TYR A 155 5.64 -7.11 -7.47
CA TYR A 155 6.66 -6.63 -8.38
C TYR A 155 7.77 -5.89 -7.63
N ILE A 156 8.95 -5.91 -8.21
CA ILE A 156 10.11 -5.11 -7.79
C ILE A 156 10.69 -4.49 -9.05
N VAL A 157 10.81 -3.17 -9.09
CA VAL A 157 11.30 -2.40 -10.24
C VAL A 157 12.28 -1.34 -9.77
N GLY A 158 13.32 -1.09 -10.55
CA GLY A 158 14.32 -0.08 -10.24
C GLY A 158 15.67 -0.38 -10.85
N ARG A 159 16.73 0.02 -10.17
CA ARG A 159 18.11 -0.21 -10.60
C ARG A 159 18.39 -1.70 -10.77
N LYS A 160 19.04 -2.04 -11.87
CA LYS A 160 19.33 -3.44 -12.25
C LYS A 160 20.06 -4.20 -11.15
N ASP A 161 21.09 -3.60 -10.55
CA ASP A 161 21.88 -4.21 -9.48
C ASP A 161 21.04 -4.56 -8.24
N LEU A 162 20.08 -3.71 -7.88
CA LEU A 162 19.20 -3.93 -6.73
C LEU A 162 18.11 -4.98 -7.04
N VAL A 163 17.56 -4.97 -8.24
CA VAL A 163 16.60 -5.98 -8.71
C VAL A 163 17.29 -7.36 -8.77
N GLU A 164 18.55 -7.42 -9.20
CA GLU A 164 19.33 -8.65 -9.21
C GLU A 164 19.54 -9.21 -7.80
N LEU A 165 19.93 -8.37 -6.83
CA LEU A 165 20.03 -8.78 -5.42
C LEU A 165 18.72 -9.30 -4.86
N ALA A 166 17.61 -8.64 -5.18
CA ALA A 166 16.27 -9.09 -4.80
C ALA A 166 15.96 -10.46 -5.45
N SER A 167 16.32 -10.68 -6.71
CA SER A 167 16.09 -11.96 -7.39
C SER A 167 16.89 -13.11 -6.75
N TYR A 168 18.09 -12.86 -6.26
CA TYR A 168 18.88 -13.83 -5.50
C TYR A 168 18.21 -14.21 -4.17
N ARG A 169 17.53 -13.25 -3.54
CA ARG A 169 16.76 -13.51 -2.32
C ARG A 169 15.45 -14.26 -2.60
N LEU A 170 14.85 -14.00 -3.75
CA LEU A 170 13.61 -14.67 -4.17
C LEU A 170 13.84 -16.15 -4.52
N THR A 171 14.94 -16.46 -5.15
CA THR A 171 15.29 -17.81 -5.65
C THR A 171 16.52 -18.35 -4.94
N ALA A 172 17.71 -18.13 -5.50
CA ALA A 172 18.97 -18.53 -4.92
C ALA A 172 20.10 -17.58 -5.34
N PRO A 173 21.10 -17.34 -4.49
CA PRO A 173 22.27 -16.53 -4.83
C PRO A 173 22.96 -17.02 -6.10
N GLY A 174 23.23 -16.12 -7.02
CA GLY A 174 23.88 -16.38 -8.30
C GLY A 174 22.97 -16.96 -9.39
N LEU A 175 21.76 -17.41 -9.08
CA LEU A 175 20.80 -17.95 -10.05
C LEU A 175 19.72 -16.91 -10.43
N GLY A 176 19.13 -16.26 -9.42
CA GLY A 176 18.18 -15.17 -9.67
C GLY A 176 17.08 -15.52 -10.68
N GLY A 177 16.97 -14.72 -11.73
CA GLY A 177 15.97 -14.86 -12.78
C GLY A 177 16.12 -16.06 -13.72
N GLU A 178 17.24 -16.79 -13.63
CA GLU A 178 17.45 -18.03 -14.41
C GLU A 178 16.66 -19.23 -13.85
N MET A 179 16.04 -19.06 -12.68
CA MET A 179 15.24 -20.11 -12.05
C MET A 179 13.82 -20.16 -12.60
N GLY A 180 13.54 -21.22 -13.32
CA GLY A 180 12.21 -21.74 -13.62
C GLY A 180 11.23 -20.79 -14.32
N ALA A 181 10.32 -21.37 -15.09
CA ALA A 181 9.22 -20.65 -15.70
C ALA A 181 8.03 -20.50 -14.74
N THR A 182 7.24 -19.46 -14.92
CA THR A 182 5.95 -19.31 -14.25
C THR A 182 4.99 -20.42 -14.68
N LEU A 183 4.27 -21.01 -13.72
CA LEU A 183 3.35 -22.12 -13.98
C LEU A 183 2.08 -21.65 -14.72
N GLY A 184 1.59 -22.48 -15.62
CA GLY A 184 0.34 -22.28 -16.33
C GLY A 184 0.28 -20.97 -17.13
N ASP A 185 -0.90 -20.36 -17.15
CA ASP A 185 -1.19 -19.11 -17.86
C ASP A 185 -0.91 -17.83 -17.03
N THR A 186 -0.32 -17.97 -15.86
CA THR A 186 -0.13 -16.86 -14.91
C THR A 186 0.58 -15.65 -15.55
N ALA A 187 1.63 -15.88 -16.33
CA ALA A 187 2.34 -14.78 -17.00
C ALA A 187 1.43 -13.99 -17.95
N ARG A 188 0.55 -14.69 -18.71
CA ARG A 188 -0.43 -14.05 -19.59
C ARG A 188 -1.40 -13.18 -18.79
N GLU A 189 -1.93 -13.69 -17.70
CA GLU A 189 -2.87 -12.96 -16.83
C GLU A 189 -2.21 -11.72 -16.21
N LEU A 190 -0.95 -11.83 -15.77
CA LEU A 190 -0.20 -10.70 -15.24
C LEU A 190 0.01 -9.60 -16.30
N TYR A 191 0.42 -9.96 -17.52
CA TYR A 191 0.62 -8.98 -18.60
C TYR A 191 -0.69 -8.39 -19.11
N GLN A 192 -1.74 -9.18 -19.20
CA GLN A 192 -3.05 -8.68 -19.59
C GLN A 192 -3.63 -7.75 -18.51
N GLY A 193 -3.44 -8.09 -17.24
CA GLY A 193 -3.79 -7.24 -16.13
C GLY A 193 -3.05 -5.91 -16.15
N LEU A 194 -1.73 -5.93 -16.37
CA LEU A 194 -0.90 -4.73 -16.51
C LEU A 194 -1.38 -3.84 -17.68
N PHE A 195 -1.74 -4.45 -18.81
CA PHE A 195 -2.27 -3.71 -19.97
C PHE A 195 -3.60 -3.00 -19.65
N LEU A 196 -4.47 -3.65 -18.88
CA LEU A 196 -5.78 -3.09 -18.50
C LEU A 196 -5.70 -2.16 -17.29
N ALA A 197 -4.64 -2.26 -16.49
CA ALA A 197 -4.52 -1.56 -15.21
C ALA A 197 -4.78 -0.04 -15.27
N PRO A 198 -4.29 0.73 -16.25
CA PRO A 198 -4.59 2.18 -16.32
C PRO A 198 -6.09 2.46 -16.42
N HIS A 199 -6.84 1.64 -17.18
CA HIS A 199 -8.29 1.79 -17.29
C HIS A 199 -8.98 1.43 -15.96
N ILE A 200 -8.60 0.32 -15.34
CA ILE A 200 -9.19 -0.16 -14.09
C ILE A 200 -8.91 0.81 -12.94
N VAL A 201 -7.67 1.32 -12.85
CA VAL A 201 -7.31 2.34 -11.86
C VAL A 201 -8.15 3.60 -12.03
N LEU A 202 -8.42 4.04 -13.27
CA LEU A 202 -9.33 5.16 -13.52
C LEU A 202 -10.74 4.89 -12.99
N GLN A 203 -11.29 3.67 -13.12
CA GLN A 203 -12.60 3.34 -12.57
C GLN A 203 -12.59 3.39 -11.03
N ALA A 204 -11.54 2.85 -10.40
CA ALA A 204 -11.35 2.92 -8.95
C ALA A 204 -11.25 4.37 -8.44
N VAL A 205 -10.52 5.24 -9.14
CA VAL A 205 -10.42 6.67 -8.81
C VAL A 205 -11.77 7.37 -8.92
N LYS A 206 -12.54 7.12 -9.98
CA LYS A 206 -13.91 7.65 -10.13
C LYS A 206 -14.80 7.22 -8.98
N THR A 207 -14.72 5.95 -8.59
CA THR A 207 -15.49 5.41 -7.46
C THR A 207 -15.10 6.07 -6.14
N ALA A 208 -13.80 6.26 -5.90
CA ALA A 208 -13.31 6.95 -4.71
C ALA A 208 -13.77 8.42 -4.65
N ILE A 209 -13.71 9.15 -5.77
CA ILE A 209 -14.22 10.53 -5.86
C ILE A 209 -15.73 10.57 -5.60
N PHE A 210 -16.49 9.63 -6.16
CA PHE A 210 -17.93 9.53 -5.93
C PHE A 210 -18.24 9.26 -4.46
N ALA A 211 -17.52 8.32 -3.81
CA ALA A 211 -17.65 8.04 -2.38
C ALA A 211 -17.38 9.29 -1.53
N SER A 212 -16.29 9.99 -1.84
CA SER A 212 -15.97 11.28 -1.18
C SER A 212 -17.11 12.29 -1.29
N ALA A 213 -17.64 12.48 -2.49
CA ALA A 213 -18.73 13.44 -2.73
C ALA A 213 -20.04 13.07 -2.01
N VAL A 214 -20.40 11.78 -2.00
CA VAL A 214 -21.61 11.28 -1.33
C VAL A 214 -21.50 11.45 0.18
N PHE A 215 -20.43 10.92 0.80
CA PHE A 215 -20.28 10.94 2.25
C PHE A 215 -20.02 12.34 2.80
N SER A 216 -19.32 13.22 2.07
CA SER A 216 -19.20 14.63 2.44
C SER A 216 -20.56 15.34 2.49
N ARG A 217 -21.47 15.06 1.53
CA ARG A 217 -22.83 15.62 1.54
C ARG A 217 -23.71 15.07 2.67
N LEU A 218 -23.41 13.86 3.14
CA LEU A 218 -24.06 13.28 4.32
C LEU A 218 -23.48 13.79 5.64
N GLY A 219 -22.49 14.70 5.60
CA GLY A 219 -21.90 15.32 6.79
C GLY A 219 -20.69 14.57 7.37
N TYR A 220 -20.21 13.51 6.72
CA TYR A 220 -19.03 12.79 7.18
C TYR A 220 -17.74 13.50 6.76
N GLN A 221 -16.71 13.41 7.61
CA GLN A 221 -15.36 13.82 7.27
C GLN A 221 -14.75 12.80 6.31
N VAL A 222 -14.22 13.29 5.18
CA VAL A 222 -13.63 12.46 4.12
C VAL A 222 -12.22 12.94 3.77
N THR A 223 -11.34 12.02 3.43
CA THR A 223 -9.97 12.34 3.01
C THR A 223 -9.52 11.36 1.92
N PRO A 224 -9.06 11.83 0.75
CA PRO A 224 -9.10 13.22 0.25
C PRO A 224 -10.54 13.69 -0.02
N SER A 225 -10.74 15.01 -0.17
CA SER A 225 -12.01 15.55 -0.65
C SER A 225 -12.22 15.23 -2.14
N ALA A 226 -13.46 15.39 -2.63
CA ALA A 226 -13.77 15.08 -4.03
C ALA A 226 -12.99 15.95 -5.03
N ASN A 227 -12.55 17.14 -4.63
CA ASN A 227 -11.83 18.09 -5.47
C ASN A 227 -10.30 18.04 -5.27
N ASP A 228 -9.82 17.26 -4.30
CA ASP A 228 -8.38 17.15 -4.05
C ASP A 228 -7.70 16.30 -5.13
N ARG A 229 -6.48 16.67 -5.48
CA ARG A 229 -5.60 15.82 -6.29
C ARG A 229 -5.32 14.53 -5.53
N ARG A 230 -5.45 13.41 -6.22
CA ARG A 230 -5.22 12.07 -5.64
C ARG A 230 -3.86 11.53 -6.01
N SER A 231 -3.32 10.74 -5.12
CA SER A 231 -2.05 10.00 -5.30
C SER A 231 -2.22 8.49 -5.09
N ASP A 232 -3.44 8.06 -4.75
CA ASP A 232 -3.85 6.65 -4.67
C ASP A 232 -5.36 6.47 -4.96
N ILE A 233 -5.84 5.21 -4.86
CA ILE A 233 -7.25 4.85 -5.04
C ILE A 233 -8.04 4.84 -3.73
N ILE A 234 -7.41 5.13 -2.58
CA ILE A 234 -8.04 4.98 -1.27
C ILE A 234 -8.92 6.19 -0.97
N GLN A 235 -10.08 5.92 -0.42
CA GLN A 235 -10.98 6.91 0.17
C GLN A 235 -11.18 6.62 1.64
N THR A 236 -10.68 7.47 2.50
CA THR A 236 -10.95 7.41 3.93
C THR A 236 -12.23 8.16 4.25
N ILE A 237 -13.12 7.54 5.04
CA ILE A 237 -14.35 8.13 5.54
C ILE A 237 -14.40 7.89 7.05
N ARG A 238 -14.54 8.97 7.83
CA ARG A 238 -14.67 8.90 9.29
C ARG A 238 -16.10 8.60 9.67
N LEU A 239 -16.35 7.39 10.17
CA LEU A 239 -17.69 6.90 10.48
C LEU A 239 -18.10 7.07 11.95
N GLU A 240 -17.15 7.45 12.82
CA GLU A 240 -17.34 7.87 14.22
C GLU A 240 -17.82 6.78 15.19
N THR A 241 -18.42 5.69 14.71
CA THR A 241 -18.86 4.58 15.55
C THR A 241 -18.50 3.21 14.93
N LYS A 242 -18.26 2.21 15.79
CA LYS A 242 -18.02 0.82 15.37
C LYS A 242 -19.18 0.28 14.53
N GLU A 243 -20.40 0.61 14.91
CA GLU A 243 -21.61 0.17 14.20
C GLU A 243 -21.65 0.67 12.76
N ARG A 244 -21.40 1.98 12.53
CA ARG A 244 -21.37 2.55 11.19
C ARG A 244 -20.24 1.97 10.34
N LEU A 245 -19.06 1.74 10.95
CA LEU A 245 -17.95 1.07 10.28
C LEU A 245 -18.34 -0.35 9.82
N CYS A 246 -18.97 -1.12 10.70
CA CYS A 246 -19.46 -2.46 10.37
C CYS A 246 -20.54 -2.40 9.28
N ASN A 247 -21.51 -1.50 9.39
CA ASN A 247 -22.58 -1.33 8.40
C ASN A 247 -22.05 -0.94 7.02
N PHE A 248 -21.03 -0.08 6.96
CA PHE A 248 -20.36 0.25 5.71
C PHE A 248 -19.74 -1.00 5.07
N CYS A 249 -18.93 -1.75 5.81
CA CYS A 249 -18.30 -2.96 5.30
C CYS A 249 -19.32 -4.03 4.91
N ILE A 250 -20.39 -4.22 5.67
CA ILE A 250 -21.50 -5.13 5.33
C ILE A 250 -22.17 -4.70 4.02
N ALA A 251 -22.38 -3.40 3.80
CA ALA A 251 -22.97 -2.91 2.58
C ALA A 251 -22.07 -3.17 1.35
N ILE A 252 -20.75 -2.95 1.48
CA ILE A 252 -19.80 -3.26 0.42
C ILE A 252 -19.79 -4.76 0.14
N GLN A 253 -19.74 -5.62 1.17
CA GLN A 253 -19.76 -7.07 1.02
C GLN A 253 -21.02 -7.56 0.29
N LYS A 254 -22.19 -7.03 0.63
CA LYS A 254 -23.46 -7.38 -0.04
C LYS A 254 -23.50 -7.01 -1.53
N ASN A 255 -22.66 -6.10 -1.96
CA ASN A 255 -22.53 -5.69 -3.36
C ASN A 255 -21.28 -6.28 -4.03
N SER A 256 -20.53 -7.14 -3.35
CA SER A 256 -19.35 -7.78 -3.93
C SER A 256 -19.72 -8.90 -4.91
N PRO A 257 -18.89 -9.20 -5.92
CA PRO A 257 -19.21 -10.22 -6.92
C PRO A 257 -19.14 -11.63 -6.36
N VAL A 258 -18.40 -11.85 -5.26
CA VAL A 258 -18.21 -13.13 -4.61
C VAL A 258 -18.63 -13.01 -3.16
N ASP A 259 -19.21 -14.06 -2.59
CA ASP A 259 -19.61 -14.15 -1.19
C ASP A 259 -20.50 -12.99 -0.68
N ALA A 260 -21.33 -12.43 -1.53
CA ALA A 260 -22.23 -11.33 -1.20
C ALA A 260 -23.23 -11.67 -0.06
N HIS A 261 -23.48 -12.95 0.18
CA HIS A 261 -24.33 -13.46 1.26
C HIS A 261 -23.63 -13.51 2.63
N VAL A 262 -22.29 -13.41 2.66
CA VAL A 262 -21.50 -13.44 3.90
C VAL A 262 -21.60 -12.09 4.60
N VAL A 263 -21.72 -12.13 5.93
CA VAL A 263 -21.69 -10.91 6.76
C VAL A 263 -20.32 -10.82 7.41
N PRO A 264 -19.50 -9.82 7.04
CA PRO A 264 -18.20 -9.61 7.68
C PRO A 264 -18.37 -9.19 9.14
N VAL A 265 -17.50 -9.72 9.99
CA VAL A 265 -17.44 -9.41 11.41
C VAL A 265 -16.04 -8.97 11.79
N PRO A 266 -15.87 -8.07 12.79
CA PRO A 266 -14.56 -7.71 13.30
C PRO A 266 -13.82 -8.94 13.82
N ALA A 267 -12.52 -9.04 13.49
CA ALA A 267 -11.66 -10.13 13.95
C ALA A 267 -10.22 -9.65 14.15
N ILE A 268 -9.49 -10.32 15.04
CA ILE A 268 -8.04 -10.15 15.15
C ILE A 268 -7.39 -10.86 13.97
N ILE A 269 -6.64 -10.11 13.18
CA ILE A 269 -5.91 -10.63 12.02
C ILE A 269 -4.41 -10.64 12.35
N PRO A 270 -3.67 -11.70 11.98
CA PRO A 270 -2.23 -11.76 12.21
C PRO A 270 -1.49 -10.52 11.68
N GLY A 271 -0.67 -9.92 12.53
CA GLY A 271 0.08 -8.70 12.22
C GLY A 271 -0.63 -7.39 12.59
N TYR A 272 -1.85 -7.43 13.12
CA TYR A 272 -2.59 -6.25 13.57
C TYR A 272 -2.83 -6.30 15.08
N GLN A 273 -2.86 -5.11 15.71
CA GLN A 273 -3.10 -4.97 17.16
C GLN A 273 -4.59 -4.86 17.49
N ASP A 274 -5.37 -4.23 16.60
CA ASP A 274 -6.81 -4.04 16.77
C ASP A 274 -7.61 -5.07 15.98
N GLU A 275 -8.88 -5.27 16.36
CA GLU A 275 -9.82 -5.97 15.50
C GLU A 275 -9.99 -5.18 14.18
N ILE A 276 -9.94 -5.86 13.07
CA ILE A 276 -10.20 -5.30 11.74
C ILE A 276 -11.52 -5.88 11.22
N ILE A 277 -12.38 -5.03 10.66
CA ILE A 277 -13.48 -5.49 9.81
C ILE A 277 -13.09 -5.31 8.35
N MET A 278 -13.41 -6.28 7.50
CA MET A 278 -12.98 -6.32 6.11
C MET A 278 -14.09 -6.84 5.21
N ALA A 279 -14.46 -6.06 4.19
CA ALA A 279 -15.30 -6.49 3.07
C ALA A 279 -14.39 -6.76 1.88
N ALA A 280 -14.28 -8.02 1.49
CA ALA A 280 -13.33 -8.49 0.48
C ALA A 280 -13.92 -9.63 -0.36
N GLY A 281 -15.15 -9.50 -0.80
CA GLY A 281 -15.82 -10.44 -1.71
C GLY A 281 -15.33 -10.26 -3.14
N THR A 282 -14.07 -10.61 -3.39
CA THR A 282 -13.35 -10.38 -4.64
C THR A 282 -13.05 -11.70 -5.35
N PHE A 283 -12.92 -11.68 -6.68
CA PHE A 283 -12.53 -12.87 -7.48
C PHE A 283 -11.15 -13.37 -7.08
N VAL A 284 -10.23 -12.44 -6.80
CA VAL A 284 -8.91 -12.75 -6.25
C VAL A 284 -8.86 -12.29 -4.80
N GLN A 285 -8.60 -13.22 -3.90
CA GLN A 285 -8.57 -12.93 -2.45
C GLN A 285 -7.59 -11.81 -2.12
N GLY A 286 -8.07 -10.77 -1.45
CA GLY A 286 -7.29 -9.60 -1.06
C GLY A 286 -7.06 -8.59 -2.19
N ALA A 287 -7.70 -8.76 -3.35
CA ALA A 287 -7.59 -7.83 -4.48
C ALA A 287 -8.38 -6.55 -4.25
N SER A 288 -7.77 -5.60 -3.56
CA SER A 288 -8.40 -4.32 -3.22
C SER A 288 -8.76 -3.44 -4.42
N ILE A 289 -8.18 -3.69 -5.59
CA ILE A 289 -8.57 -2.99 -6.84
C ILE A 289 -9.98 -3.37 -7.32
N GLU A 290 -10.50 -4.53 -6.94
CA GLU A 290 -11.82 -4.97 -7.38
C GLU A 290 -12.95 -4.19 -6.70
N LEU A 291 -13.14 -4.34 -5.44
CA LEU A 291 -14.01 -3.54 -4.57
C LEU A 291 -13.79 -4.01 -3.14
N SER A 292 -13.33 -3.13 -2.27
CA SER A 292 -12.99 -3.49 -0.93
C SER A 292 -13.19 -2.33 0.03
N ALA A 293 -13.49 -2.67 1.28
CA ALA A 293 -13.53 -1.73 2.38
C ALA A 293 -13.06 -2.42 3.65
N ASP A 294 -12.18 -1.78 4.36
CA ASP A 294 -11.67 -2.28 5.62
C ASP A 294 -11.43 -1.13 6.61
N GLY A 295 -11.31 -1.47 7.87
CA GLY A 295 -10.97 -0.50 8.91
C GLY A 295 -10.76 -1.13 10.27
N PRO A 296 -9.81 -0.56 11.05
CA PRO A 296 -9.61 -0.97 12.43
C PRO A 296 -10.79 -0.51 13.31
N CYS A 297 -11.24 -1.39 14.20
CA CYS A 297 -12.32 -1.11 15.14
C CYS A 297 -11.85 -0.26 16.32
N ARG A 298 -11.23 0.88 16.01
CA ARG A 298 -10.77 1.89 16.98
C ARG A 298 -11.18 3.29 16.55
N GLU A 299 -11.27 4.21 17.50
CA GLU A 299 -11.55 5.62 17.19
C GLU A 299 -10.49 6.20 16.23
N PRO A 300 -10.91 7.02 15.27
CA PRO A 300 -12.26 7.55 15.05
C PRO A 300 -13.13 6.70 14.11
N TYR A 301 -12.90 5.41 14.01
CA TYR A 301 -13.63 4.43 13.18
C TYR A 301 -13.60 4.81 11.70
N ASN A 302 -12.40 5.01 11.18
CA ASN A 302 -12.21 5.26 9.76
C ASN A 302 -12.40 3.98 8.96
N VAL A 303 -13.17 4.08 7.87
CA VAL A 303 -13.16 3.07 6.82
C VAL A 303 -12.22 3.53 5.70
N TYR A 304 -11.46 2.58 5.15
CA TYR A 304 -10.58 2.73 4.00
C TYR A 304 -11.23 1.99 2.84
N PHE A 305 -11.95 2.73 2.02
CA PHE A 305 -12.65 2.21 0.84
C PHE A 305 -11.74 2.31 -0.37
N GLN A 306 -11.75 1.29 -1.24
CA GLN A 306 -10.88 1.24 -2.41
C GLN A 306 -11.43 0.32 -3.50
N GLY A 307 -11.03 0.59 -4.75
CA GLY A 307 -11.33 -0.26 -5.88
C GLY A 307 -12.64 0.05 -6.58
N GLY A 308 -12.99 -0.89 -7.40
CA GLY A 308 -14.11 -0.85 -8.34
C GLY A 308 -13.62 -1.07 -9.77
N LEU A 309 -13.72 -2.31 -10.29
CA LEU A 309 -13.32 -2.63 -11.65
C LEU A 309 -14.14 -1.86 -12.68
N THR A 310 -15.39 -1.52 -12.34
CA THR A 310 -16.24 -0.61 -13.09
C THR A 310 -16.82 0.44 -12.15
N PHE A 311 -16.94 1.67 -12.64
CA PHE A 311 -17.54 2.75 -11.87
C PHE A 311 -19.00 2.48 -11.49
N GLU A 312 -19.76 1.86 -12.39
CA GLU A 312 -21.17 1.53 -12.21
C GLU A 312 -21.36 0.61 -10.99
N HIS A 313 -20.56 -0.44 -10.89
CA HIS A 313 -20.55 -1.34 -9.74
C HIS A 313 -20.19 -0.62 -8.45
N GLY A 314 -19.08 0.13 -8.45
CA GLY A 314 -18.64 0.91 -7.29
C GLY A 314 -19.69 1.94 -6.84
N ARG A 315 -20.36 2.61 -7.79
CA ARG A 315 -21.44 3.55 -7.50
C ARG A 315 -22.62 2.89 -6.79
N ILE A 316 -23.05 1.72 -7.24
CA ILE A 316 -24.13 0.97 -6.58
C ILE A 316 -23.74 0.61 -5.15
N ALA A 317 -22.54 0.10 -4.95
CA ALA A 317 -22.05 -0.28 -3.63
C ALA A 317 -21.97 0.92 -2.67
N ILE A 318 -21.45 2.07 -3.12
CA ILE A 318 -21.39 3.30 -2.34
C ILE A 318 -22.79 3.82 -1.97
N MET A 319 -23.75 3.79 -2.89
CA MET A 319 -25.13 4.19 -2.57
C MET A 319 -25.78 3.24 -1.57
N SER A 320 -25.47 1.94 -1.64
CA SER A 320 -25.91 0.95 -0.65
C SER A 320 -25.29 1.26 0.74
N ALA A 321 -23.99 1.54 0.79
CA ALA A 321 -23.30 1.90 2.02
C ALA A 321 -23.86 3.19 2.65
N ALA A 322 -24.10 4.22 1.84
CA ALA A 322 -24.69 5.47 2.30
C ALA A 322 -26.08 5.27 2.95
N LYS A 323 -26.89 4.37 2.39
CA LYS A 323 -28.20 4.02 2.96
C LYS A 323 -28.11 3.22 4.27
N MET A 324 -27.07 2.41 4.45
CA MET A 324 -26.92 1.59 5.67
C MET A 324 -26.24 2.32 6.83
N VAL A 325 -25.50 3.37 6.53
CA VAL A 325 -24.74 4.15 7.52
C VAL A 325 -25.53 5.37 8.03
N GLY A 326 -26.38 5.95 7.19
CA GLY A 326 -27.30 7.04 7.56
C GLY A 326 -28.52 6.51 8.21
#